data_0fce75733aba4729fdd5f721edd39cb5
#
_entry.id   0fce75733aba4729fdd5f721edd39cb5
#
_cell.length_a   1.000
_cell.length_b   1.000
_cell.length_c   1.000
_cell.angle_alpha   90.00
_cell.angle_beta   90.00
_cell.angle_gamma   90.00
#
_symmetry.space_group_name_H-M   'P 1'
#
loop_
_entity.id
_entity.type
_entity.pdbx_description
1 polymer ?
#
loop_
_entity_poly.entity_id
_entity_poly.type
_entity_poly.pdbx_seq_one_letter_code
_entity_poly.pdbx_strand_id
1 'polypeptide(L)'
;MRQLMLGNKALARGLYEGGCSIVSSYPGTPSTEVTEEAVKFEEIYCEWAPNEKVALETAFGASLAGKRSFCGMKHVGLNVAADPLFTCSYTGVNGGLIICVADDPAMHSSQNEQDSRHYAIAAKVPMLEPADSAEACEFAKAAYEISEEFDTPVIIRMCTRIAHSQSIVDTKERVCPPTKLYEKNIRKYVMTPANAIARHPFVEERTARLAEFSNTSSLNRVEKGSEPIGIITSSTSYQYVKEIFGDRVSILKLGMVNPLPEKLLLDFAKEKELLLVVEELDPVIETYCKSLGISVHGKDVLPMTGEFSQNLLAEKLSKAFPKLAELIGTIPSGRKLDEEIPGRPPVMCAGCPHPGLFYTLSKNKCTVLGDIGCYTLGAA
;
A
#
# COMPACT_ATOMS: atom_id res chain seq x y z
N MET A 1 14.47 -16.53 -11.97
CA MET A 1 13.88 -16.57 -13.37
C MET A 1 13.14 -15.27 -13.60
N ARG A 2 13.22 -14.69 -14.82
CA ARG A 2 12.48 -13.45 -15.14
C ARG A 2 11.08 -13.74 -15.65
N GLN A 3 10.07 -13.14 -15.06
CA GLN A 3 8.66 -13.34 -15.42
C GLN A 3 7.91 -12.01 -15.43
N LEU A 4 6.98 -11.85 -16.37
CA LEU A 4 6.03 -10.76 -16.38
C LEU A 4 4.89 -11.08 -15.42
N MET A 5 4.66 -10.24 -14.41
CA MET A 5 3.66 -10.48 -13.37
C MET A 5 2.82 -9.24 -13.09
N LEU A 6 1.54 -9.45 -12.78
CA LEU A 6 0.70 -8.44 -12.12
C LEU A 6 1.23 -8.14 -10.71
N GLY A 7 0.99 -6.92 -10.21
CA GLY A 7 1.43 -6.53 -8.87
C GLY A 7 0.92 -7.44 -7.77
N ASN A 8 -0.37 -7.81 -7.78
CA ASN A 8 -0.92 -8.76 -6.82
C ASN A 8 -0.25 -10.14 -6.87
N LYS A 9 0.02 -10.64 -8.09
CA LYS A 9 0.73 -11.90 -8.27
C LYS A 9 2.19 -11.80 -7.81
N ALA A 10 2.84 -10.68 -8.05
CA ALA A 10 4.20 -10.42 -7.62
C ALA A 10 4.32 -10.31 -6.10
N LEU A 11 3.34 -9.66 -5.44
CA LEU A 11 3.25 -9.64 -3.98
C LEU A 11 3.11 -11.06 -3.42
N ALA A 12 2.18 -11.87 -3.96
CA ALA A 12 2.00 -13.27 -3.56
C ALA A 12 3.29 -14.09 -3.77
N ARG A 13 4.01 -13.85 -4.88
CA ARG A 13 5.32 -14.45 -5.13
C ARG A 13 6.35 -14.03 -4.09
N GLY A 14 6.38 -12.77 -3.71
CA GLY A 14 7.26 -12.26 -2.65
C GLY A 14 6.94 -12.87 -1.27
N LEU A 15 5.66 -13.08 -0.95
CA LEU A 15 5.24 -13.81 0.25
C LEU A 15 5.77 -15.24 0.25
N TYR A 16 5.64 -15.95 -0.88
CA TYR A 16 6.18 -17.29 -1.04
C TYR A 16 7.68 -17.31 -0.85
N GLU A 17 8.43 -16.48 -1.59
CA GLU A 17 9.88 -16.38 -1.49
C GLU A 17 10.34 -16.01 -0.07
N GLY A 18 9.61 -15.10 0.58
CA GLY A 18 9.85 -14.68 1.97
C GLY A 18 9.46 -15.70 3.04
N GLY A 19 9.01 -16.91 2.67
CA GLY A 19 8.71 -17.98 3.61
C GLY A 19 7.39 -17.83 4.37
N CYS A 20 6.41 -17.13 3.79
CA CYS A 20 5.04 -17.07 4.32
C CYS A 20 4.46 -18.47 4.50
N SER A 21 3.83 -18.72 5.63
CA SER A 21 3.19 -20.01 5.92
C SER A 21 1.67 -19.92 5.98
N ILE A 22 1.13 -18.76 6.33
CA ILE A 22 -0.31 -18.56 6.52
C ILE A 22 -0.72 -17.24 5.92
N VAL A 23 -1.79 -17.28 5.12
CA VAL A 23 -2.50 -16.13 4.56
C VAL A 23 -3.94 -16.21 5.03
N SER A 24 -4.41 -15.21 5.77
CA SER A 24 -5.81 -15.05 6.14
C SER A 24 -6.28 -13.67 5.70
N SER A 25 -7.31 -13.59 4.86
CA SER A 25 -7.72 -12.36 4.19
C SER A 25 -9.23 -12.23 4.12
N TYR A 26 -9.70 -11.03 3.81
CA TYR A 26 -11.08 -10.80 3.41
C TYR A 26 -11.11 -10.21 1.99
N PRO A 27 -12.00 -10.71 1.09
CA PRO A 27 -12.03 -10.28 -0.30
C PRO A 27 -12.37 -8.78 -0.42
N GLY A 28 -11.64 -8.06 -1.25
CA GLY A 28 -11.89 -6.65 -1.54
C GLY A 28 -10.98 -6.15 -2.65
N THR A 29 -11.56 -5.75 -3.79
CA THR A 29 -10.81 -5.16 -4.91
C THR A 29 -10.14 -3.85 -4.45
N PRO A 30 -8.83 -3.66 -4.68
CA PRO A 30 -7.97 -4.39 -5.64
C PRO A 30 -7.04 -5.45 -5.02
N SER A 31 -7.22 -5.93 -3.77
CA SER A 31 -6.28 -6.83 -3.08
C SER A 31 -6.62 -8.33 -3.16
N THR A 32 -7.82 -8.69 -3.64
CA THR A 32 -8.34 -10.07 -3.61
C THR A 32 -7.38 -11.07 -4.25
N GLU A 33 -6.82 -10.74 -5.40
CA GLU A 33 -5.97 -11.63 -6.19
C GLU A 33 -4.64 -11.99 -5.50
N VAL A 34 -4.22 -11.26 -4.48
CA VAL A 34 -3.02 -11.64 -3.71
C VAL A 34 -3.24 -13.00 -3.05
N THR A 35 -4.38 -13.21 -2.39
CA THR A 35 -4.71 -14.49 -1.74
C THR A 35 -5.02 -15.57 -2.77
N GLU A 36 -5.70 -15.23 -3.88
CA GLU A 36 -5.96 -16.16 -4.98
C GLU A 36 -4.68 -16.65 -5.68
N GLU A 37 -3.64 -15.85 -5.72
CA GLU A 37 -2.33 -16.26 -6.23
C GLU A 37 -1.53 -17.01 -5.16
N ALA A 38 -1.61 -16.61 -3.89
CA ALA A 38 -0.90 -17.27 -2.80
C ALA A 38 -1.36 -18.72 -2.57
N VAL A 39 -2.65 -19.02 -2.74
CA VAL A 39 -3.21 -20.37 -2.56
C VAL A 39 -2.64 -21.41 -3.57
N LYS A 40 -2.01 -20.95 -4.65
CA LYS A 40 -1.37 -21.82 -5.64
C LYS A 40 -0.04 -22.42 -5.16
N PHE A 41 0.49 -21.93 -4.04
CA PHE A 41 1.70 -22.46 -3.40
C PHE A 41 1.30 -23.42 -2.28
N GLU A 42 1.63 -24.70 -2.42
CA GLU A 42 1.27 -25.76 -1.47
C GLU A 42 1.83 -25.53 -0.05
N GLU A 43 2.90 -24.75 0.06
CA GLU A 43 3.55 -24.43 1.34
C GLU A 43 2.84 -23.31 2.12
N ILE A 44 1.83 -22.69 1.54
CA ILE A 44 1.07 -21.58 2.18
C ILE A 44 -0.36 -22.03 2.44
N TYR A 45 -0.74 -22.10 3.69
CA TYR A 45 -2.15 -22.25 4.06
C TYR A 45 -2.89 -20.92 3.82
N CYS A 46 -3.94 -20.95 3.03
CA CYS A 46 -4.74 -19.76 2.70
C CYS A 46 -6.20 -19.97 3.09
N GLU A 47 -6.79 -18.94 3.69
CA GLU A 47 -8.23 -18.93 4.03
C GLU A 47 -8.87 -17.57 3.83
N TRP A 48 -10.17 -17.55 3.54
CA TRP A 48 -11.01 -16.37 3.62
C TRP A 48 -11.70 -16.33 4.98
N ALA A 49 -11.49 -15.23 5.70
CA ALA A 49 -12.15 -14.98 6.97
C ALA A 49 -13.54 -14.32 6.78
N PRO A 50 -14.42 -14.34 7.78
CA PRO A 50 -15.74 -13.72 7.69
C PRO A 50 -15.71 -12.18 7.65
N ASN A 51 -14.62 -11.55 8.10
CA ASN A 51 -14.33 -10.12 7.98
C ASN A 51 -12.84 -9.85 8.24
N GLU A 52 -12.41 -8.61 8.02
CA GLU A 52 -11.01 -8.21 8.10
C GLU A 52 -10.44 -8.24 9.53
N LYS A 53 -11.25 -8.00 10.54
CA LYS A 53 -10.82 -8.13 11.94
C LYS A 53 -10.41 -9.57 12.23
N VAL A 54 -11.27 -10.53 11.90
CA VAL A 54 -10.98 -11.97 12.10
C VAL A 54 -9.80 -12.41 11.23
N ALA A 55 -9.69 -11.91 9.99
CA ALA A 55 -8.56 -12.19 9.12
C ALA A 55 -7.23 -11.77 9.77
N LEU A 56 -7.15 -10.54 10.27
CA LEU A 56 -5.95 -10.05 10.92
C LEU A 56 -5.65 -10.78 12.24
N GLU A 57 -6.65 -11.06 13.05
CA GLU A 57 -6.48 -11.83 14.29
C GLU A 57 -5.96 -13.24 14.03
N THR A 58 -6.43 -13.91 12.97
CA THR A 58 -5.91 -15.24 12.55
C THR A 58 -4.46 -15.16 12.11
N ALA A 59 -4.12 -14.22 11.21
CA ALA A 59 -2.74 -14.03 10.77
C ALA A 59 -1.81 -13.65 11.93
N PHE A 60 -2.29 -12.81 12.85
CA PHE A 60 -1.56 -12.44 14.06
C PHE A 60 -1.34 -13.63 14.99
N GLY A 61 -2.35 -14.47 15.19
CA GLY A 61 -2.23 -15.71 15.95
C GLY A 61 -1.14 -16.64 15.39
N ALA A 62 -1.07 -16.75 14.07
CA ALA A 62 -0.01 -17.50 13.38
C ALA A 62 1.38 -16.89 13.59
N SER A 63 1.48 -15.55 13.56
CA SER A 63 2.70 -14.83 13.90
C SER A 63 3.15 -15.11 15.33
N LEU A 64 2.24 -15.07 16.32
CA LEU A 64 2.56 -15.40 17.70
C LEU A 64 3.02 -16.85 17.86
N ALA A 65 2.49 -17.77 17.06
CA ALA A 65 2.93 -19.16 17.00
C ALA A 65 4.30 -19.33 16.28
N GLY A 66 4.93 -18.24 15.84
CA GLY A 66 6.28 -18.23 15.29
C GLY A 66 6.36 -18.45 13.78
N LYS A 67 5.27 -18.31 13.04
CA LYS A 67 5.22 -18.44 11.59
C LYS A 67 5.13 -17.06 10.94
N ARG A 68 5.78 -16.89 9.78
CA ARG A 68 5.53 -15.74 8.92
C ARG A 68 4.12 -15.80 8.35
N SER A 69 3.37 -14.73 8.51
CA SER A 69 1.95 -14.66 8.16
C SER A 69 1.60 -13.38 7.40
N PHE A 70 0.46 -13.40 6.75
CA PHE A 70 -0.02 -12.32 5.93
C PHE A 70 -1.53 -12.13 6.09
N CYS A 71 -1.97 -10.87 6.10
CA CYS A 71 -3.39 -10.50 6.04
C CYS A 71 -3.60 -9.48 4.92
N GLY A 72 -4.49 -9.76 3.98
CA GLY A 72 -4.82 -8.87 2.87
C GLY A 72 -6.22 -8.30 2.98
N MET A 73 -6.36 -6.99 2.70
CA MET A 73 -7.64 -6.29 2.74
C MET A 73 -7.62 -5.02 1.89
N LYS A 74 -8.80 -4.52 1.58
CA LYS A 74 -9.01 -3.20 1.00
C LYS A 74 -8.89 -2.11 2.09
N HIS A 75 -8.71 -0.84 1.69
CA HIS A 75 -8.61 0.29 2.64
C HIS A 75 -9.79 0.39 3.61
N VAL A 76 -11.03 0.17 3.14
CA VAL A 76 -12.20 0.17 4.02
C VAL A 76 -12.21 -0.99 5.01
N GLY A 77 -11.56 -2.11 4.67
CA GLY A 77 -11.37 -3.24 5.56
C GLY A 77 -10.42 -2.92 6.70
N LEU A 78 -9.45 -2.02 6.49
CA LEU A 78 -8.57 -1.55 7.55
C LEU A 78 -9.32 -0.84 8.67
N ASN A 79 -10.44 -0.17 8.35
CA ASN A 79 -11.33 0.41 9.37
C ASN A 79 -11.88 -0.67 10.32
N VAL A 80 -12.22 -1.85 9.76
CA VAL A 80 -12.72 -3.00 10.54
C VAL A 80 -11.60 -3.67 11.33
N ALA A 81 -10.40 -3.74 10.75
CA ALA A 81 -9.21 -4.33 11.35
C ALA A 81 -8.39 -3.35 12.21
N ALA A 82 -8.86 -2.13 12.44
CA ALA A 82 -8.13 -1.11 13.19
C ALA A 82 -7.81 -1.58 14.63
N ASP A 83 -8.77 -2.14 15.33
CA ASP A 83 -8.59 -2.64 16.71
C ASP A 83 -7.43 -3.65 16.83
N PRO A 84 -7.39 -4.76 16.07
CA PRO A 84 -6.25 -5.67 16.12
C PRO A 84 -4.95 -5.02 15.59
N LEU A 85 -4.98 -4.09 14.60
CA LEU A 85 -3.79 -3.39 14.14
C LEU A 85 -3.11 -2.62 15.28
N PHE A 86 -3.85 -1.79 16.01
CA PHE A 86 -3.32 -1.03 17.14
C PHE A 86 -2.83 -1.95 18.26
N THR A 87 -3.54 -3.05 18.53
CA THR A 87 -3.12 -4.03 19.52
C THR A 87 -1.85 -4.76 19.10
N CYS A 88 -1.73 -5.22 17.84
CA CYS A 88 -0.52 -5.84 17.30
C CYS A 88 0.70 -4.93 17.38
N SER A 89 0.52 -3.63 17.19
CA SER A 89 1.60 -2.66 17.36
C SER A 89 2.20 -2.68 18.77
N TYR A 90 1.38 -2.81 19.80
CA TYR A 90 1.83 -2.87 21.18
C TYR A 90 2.41 -4.23 21.56
N THR A 91 1.73 -5.32 21.20
CA THR A 91 2.19 -6.68 21.53
C THR A 91 3.45 -7.06 20.78
N GLY A 92 3.64 -6.52 19.57
CA GLY A 92 4.68 -6.97 18.66
C GLY A 92 4.38 -8.34 18.07
N VAL A 93 5.37 -8.98 17.50
CA VAL A 93 5.26 -10.24 16.76
C VAL A 93 6.20 -11.30 17.34
N ASN A 94 6.09 -12.55 16.85
CA ASN A 94 7.09 -13.60 17.05
C ASN A 94 7.63 -14.05 15.68
N GLY A 95 6.80 -14.54 14.79
CA GLY A 95 7.09 -14.61 13.35
C GLY A 95 6.65 -13.32 12.66
N GLY A 96 7.23 -12.97 11.53
CA GLY A 96 6.91 -11.75 10.80
C GLY A 96 5.44 -11.69 10.36
N LEU A 97 4.81 -10.53 10.51
CA LEU A 97 3.42 -10.25 10.12
C LEU A 97 3.37 -9.11 9.09
N ILE A 98 2.82 -9.40 7.92
CA ILE A 98 2.55 -8.41 6.89
C ILE A 98 1.03 -8.17 6.81
N ILE A 99 0.65 -6.91 6.76
CA ILE A 99 -0.72 -6.46 6.50
C ILE A 99 -0.71 -5.73 5.16
N CYS A 100 -1.33 -6.31 4.13
CA CYS A 100 -1.49 -5.62 2.86
C CYS A 100 -2.80 -4.85 2.86
N VAL A 101 -2.70 -3.55 2.61
CA VAL A 101 -3.84 -2.66 2.47
C VAL A 101 -3.82 -2.08 1.07
N ALA A 102 -4.92 -2.23 0.34
CA ALA A 102 -5.03 -1.70 -1.01
C ALA A 102 -5.94 -0.49 -1.06
N ASP A 103 -5.33 0.67 -1.30
CA ASP A 103 -6.01 1.93 -1.53
C ASP A 103 -6.51 2.02 -2.98
N ASP A 104 -7.54 2.80 -3.20
CA ASP A 104 -8.21 2.94 -4.50
C ASP A 104 -8.35 4.43 -4.89
N PRO A 105 -7.25 5.10 -5.28
CA PRO A 105 -7.30 6.47 -5.79
C PRO A 105 -8.30 6.59 -6.94
N ALA A 106 -9.14 7.64 -6.93
CA ALA A 106 -10.26 7.85 -7.84
C ALA A 106 -11.46 6.89 -7.66
N MET A 107 -11.47 6.06 -6.63
CA MET A 107 -12.61 5.20 -6.26
C MET A 107 -13.15 4.33 -7.39
N HIS A 108 -12.27 3.65 -8.14
CA HIS A 108 -12.68 2.78 -9.26
C HIS A 108 -13.70 1.71 -8.87
N SER A 109 -13.62 1.21 -7.62
CA SER A 109 -14.57 0.22 -7.07
C SER A 109 -14.86 0.43 -5.59
N SER A 110 -14.86 1.67 -5.11
CA SER A 110 -14.96 2.00 -3.68
C SER A 110 -16.09 2.97 -3.38
N GLN A 111 -16.66 2.86 -2.18
CA GLN A 111 -17.72 3.75 -1.70
C GLN A 111 -17.20 5.07 -1.10
N ASN A 112 -15.92 5.17 -0.84
CA ASN A 112 -15.22 6.38 -0.40
C ASN A 112 -13.74 6.27 -0.74
N GLU A 113 -13.02 7.39 -0.65
CA GLU A 113 -11.58 7.47 -0.80
C GLU A 113 -10.92 7.62 0.56
N GLN A 114 -9.88 6.84 0.84
CA GLN A 114 -9.15 6.86 2.11
C GLN A 114 -7.66 6.74 1.83
N ASP A 115 -6.86 7.34 2.71
CA ASP A 115 -5.41 7.20 2.70
C ASP A 115 -4.94 6.38 3.90
N SER A 116 -4.56 5.15 3.64
CA SER A 116 -4.13 4.22 4.68
C SER A 116 -2.83 4.60 5.39
N ARG A 117 -2.07 5.59 4.87
CA ARG A 117 -0.86 6.12 5.52
C ARG A 117 -1.16 6.71 6.90
N HIS A 118 -2.34 7.30 7.07
CA HIS A 118 -2.76 7.82 8.38
C HIS A 118 -2.90 6.71 9.44
N TYR A 119 -3.32 5.51 9.05
CA TYR A 119 -3.37 4.36 9.97
C TYR A 119 -1.97 3.92 10.41
N ALA A 120 -1.02 3.87 9.48
CA ALA A 120 0.36 3.52 9.82
C ALA A 120 0.97 4.49 10.81
N ILE A 121 0.76 5.80 10.58
CA ILE A 121 1.23 6.88 11.46
C ILE A 121 0.58 6.74 12.86
N ALA A 122 -0.73 6.60 12.92
CA ALA A 122 -1.47 6.52 14.18
C ALA A 122 -1.14 5.25 14.98
N ALA A 123 -1.00 4.10 14.30
CA ALA A 123 -0.65 2.82 14.91
C ALA A 123 0.86 2.66 15.17
N LYS A 124 1.71 3.59 14.72
CA LYS A 124 3.18 3.55 14.85
C LYS A 124 3.79 2.26 14.29
N VAL A 125 3.35 1.87 13.10
CA VAL A 125 3.83 0.70 12.37
C VAL A 125 4.49 1.12 11.07
N PRO A 126 5.56 0.45 10.62
CA PRO A 126 6.20 0.77 9.36
C PRO A 126 5.27 0.47 8.17
N MET A 127 5.36 1.33 7.14
CA MET A 127 4.61 1.15 5.90
C MET A 127 5.52 1.25 4.68
N LEU A 128 5.37 0.29 3.78
CA LEU A 128 6.09 0.21 2.52
C LEU A 128 5.14 0.43 1.34
N GLU A 129 5.60 1.20 0.35
CA GLU A 129 4.86 1.48 -0.89
C GLU A 129 5.68 1.06 -2.11
N PRO A 130 5.40 -0.10 -2.71
CA PRO A 130 6.02 -0.49 -3.97
C PRO A 130 5.54 0.40 -5.12
N ALA A 131 6.41 0.63 -6.12
CA ALA A 131 6.10 1.40 -7.30
C ALA A 131 5.80 0.54 -8.55
N ASP A 132 6.07 -0.76 -8.47
CA ASP A 132 5.78 -1.75 -9.51
C ASP A 132 5.74 -3.17 -8.96
N SER A 133 5.55 -4.16 -9.86
CA SER A 133 5.48 -5.57 -9.47
C SER A 133 6.82 -6.10 -8.93
N ALA A 134 7.95 -5.60 -9.42
CA ALA A 134 9.26 -6.04 -8.93
C ALA A 134 9.46 -5.61 -7.48
N GLU A 135 9.15 -4.34 -7.17
CA GLU A 135 9.19 -3.85 -5.80
C GLU A 135 8.13 -4.54 -4.91
N ALA A 136 6.93 -4.83 -5.40
CA ALA A 136 5.93 -5.56 -4.63
C ALA A 136 6.47 -6.93 -4.15
N CYS A 137 7.19 -7.65 -5.03
CA CYS A 137 7.83 -8.91 -4.68
C CYS A 137 9.00 -8.73 -3.68
N GLU A 138 9.90 -7.76 -3.90
CA GLU A 138 11.04 -7.53 -3.03
C GLU A 138 10.63 -6.96 -1.67
N PHE A 139 9.64 -6.06 -1.64
CA PHE A 139 9.15 -5.45 -0.40
C PHE A 139 8.42 -6.45 0.51
N ALA A 140 7.76 -7.47 -0.05
CA ALA A 140 7.20 -8.56 0.76
C ALA A 140 8.28 -9.30 1.57
N LYS A 141 9.44 -9.53 0.96
CA LYS A 141 10.58 -10.16 1.65
C LYS A 141 11.17 -9.25 2.71
N ALA A 142 11.45 -8.00 2.36
CA ALA A 142 11.97 -7.00 3.28
C ALA A 142 11.01 -6.74 4.45
N ALA A 143 9.69 -6.76 4.21
CA ALA A 143 8.68 -6.55 5.24
C ALA A 143 8.73 -7.62 6.34
N TYR A 144 9.00 -8.89 6.00
CA TYR A 144 9.17 -9.92 7.04
C TYR A 144 10.43 -9.67 7.89
N GLU A 145 11.53 -9.28 7.26
CA GLU A 145 12.78 -8.98 7.96
C GLU A 145 12.59 -7.77 8.89
N ILE A 146 11.98 -6.69 8.40
CA ILE A 146 11.65 -5.51 9.20
C ILE A 146 10.70 -5.87 10.35
N SER A 147 9.66 -6.66 10.08
CA SER A 147 8.70 -7.09 11.09
C SER A 147 9.38 -7.83 12.24
N GLU A 148 10.27 -8.78 11.92
CA GLU A 148 10.96 -9.60 12.89
C GLU A 148 12.06 -8.84 13.65
N GLU A 149 12.78 -7.94 12.98
CA GLU A 149 13.85 -7.14 13.58
C GLU A 149 13.31 -6.10 14.55
N PHE A 150 12.22 -5.43 14.16
CA PHE A 150 11.64 -4.33 14.95
C PHE A 150 10.48 -4.74 15.85
N ASP A 151 10.12 -6.02 15.91
CA ASP A 151 9.02 -6.53 16.75
C ASP A 151 7.69 -5.79 16.48
N THR A 152 7.25 -5.75 15.22
CA THR A 152 6.06 -4.98 14.79
C THR A 152 5.46 -5.58 13.53
N PRO A 153 4.13 -5.51 13.31
CA PRO A 153 3.60 -5.75 11.98
C PRO A 153 4.13 -4.71 10.99
N VAL A 154 4.17 -5.06 9.70
CA VAL A 154 4.51 -4.14 8.62
C VAL A 154 3.33 -4.02 7.67
N ILE A 155 2.94 -2.80 7.33
CA ILE A 155 1.95 -2.56 6.30
C ILE A 155 2.63 -2.45 4.94
N ILE A 156 2.14 -3.20 3.95
CA ILE A 156 2.41 -2.96 2.53
C ILE A 156 1.18 -2.29 1.94
N ARG A 157 1.35 -1.04 1.52
CA ARG A 157 0.29 -0.29 0.87
C ARG A 157 0.37 -0.47 -0.64
N MET A 158 -0.62 -1.14 -1.19
CA MET A 158 -0.83 -1.25 -2.63
C MET A 158 -1.81 -0.17 -3.10
N CYS A 159 -1.85 0.11 -4.39
CA CYS A 159 -2.92 0.86 -5.02
C CYS A 159 -3.43 0.11 -6.24
N THR A 160 -4.61 0.49 -6.75
CA THR A 160 -5.26 -0.18 -7.88
C THR A 160 -4.33 -0.35 -9.08
N ARG A 161 -3.54 0.69 -9.42
CA ARG A 161 -2.61 0.62 -10.56
C ARG A 161 -1.48 -0.37 -10.35
N ILE A 162 -0.86 -0.37 -9.18
CA ILE A 162 0.20 -1.36 -8.89
C ILE A 162 -0.39 -2.77 -8.86
N ALA A 163 -1.54 -2.97 -8.23
CA ALA A 163 -2.20 -4.27 -8.13
C ALA A 163 -2.43 -4.92 -9.50
N HIS A 164 -2.86 -4.12 -10.49
CA HIS A 164 -3.31 -4.59 -11.80
C HIS A 164 -2.40 -4.23 -12.98
N SER A 165 -1.27 -3.55 -12.76
CA SER A 165 -0.24 -3.35 -13.77
C SER A 165 0.75 -4.52 -13.81
N GLN A 166 1.51 -4.63 -14.89
CA GLN A 166 2.49 -5.70 -15.08
C GLN A 166 3.90 -5.13 -15.24
N SER A 167 4.84 -5.73 -14.54
CA SER A 167 6.26 -5.50 -14.79
C SER A 167 7.07 -6.80 -14.67
N ILE A 168 8.33 -6.75 -15.07
CA ILE A 168 9.24 -7.90 -15.01
C ILE A 168 9.70 -8.10 -13.58
N VAL A 169 9.53 -9.30 -13.06
CA VAL A 169 9.95 -9.73 -11.72
C VAL A 169 11.04 -10.79 -11.83
N ASP A 170 12.13 -10.60 -11.11
CA ASP A 170 13.20 -11.59 -10.97
C ASP A 170 12.90 -12.51 -9.79
N THR A 171 12.35 -13.71 -10.08
CA THR A 171 11.95 -14.67 -9.04
C THR A 171 13.13 -15.40 -8.46
N LYS A 172 13.08 -15.64 -7.15
CA LYS A 172 14.08 -16.35 -6.35
C LYS A 172 13.48 -17.61 -5.72
N GLU A 173 14.34 -18.43 -5.11
CA GLU A 173 13.91 -19.59 -4.33
C GLU A 173 13.27 -19.15 -3.01
N ARG A 174 12.37 -20.00 -2.51
CA ARG A 174 11.74 -19.80 -1.21
C ARG A 174 12.76 -19.94 -0.09
N VAL A 175 12.80 -18.98 0.84
CA VAL A 175 13.48 -19.19 2.11
C VAL A 175 12.58 -19.99 3.06
N CYS A 176 13.19 -20.83 3.89
CA CYS A 176 12.50 -21.65 4.88
C CYS A 176 12.97 -21.24 6.28
N PRO A 177 12.50 -20.10 6.82
CA PRO A 177 12.92 -19.68 8.14
C PRO A 177 12.46 -20.71 9.18
N PRO A 178 13.28 -20.97 10.22
CA PRO A 178 12.88 -21.88 11.28
C PRO A 178 11.64 -21.32 12.00
N THR A 179 10.72 -22.21 12.36
CA THR A 179 9.58 -21.83 13.21
C THR A 179 10.11 -21.38 14.58
N LYS A 180 9.82 -20.14 14.95
CA LYS A 180 10.17 -19.65 16.28
C LYS A 180 9.22 -20.26 17.31
N LEU A 181 9.77 -20.79 18.39
CA LEU A 181 8.94 -21.35 19.46
C LEU A 181 8.17 -20.22 20.18
N TYR A 182 6.93 -20.49 20.53
CA TYR A 182 6.18 -19.59 21.39
C TYR A 182 6.71 -19.65 22.82
N GLU A 183 7.15 -18.53 23.32
CA GLU A 183 7.52 -18.35 24.72
C GLU A 183 6.42 -17.59 25.46
N LYS A 184 5.90 -18.18 26.52
CA LYS A 184 4.87 -17.54 27.33
C LYS A 184 5.42 -16.25 27.96
N ASN A 185 4.90 -15.11 27.51
CA ASN A 185 5.26 -13.80 28.04
C ASN A 185 4.01 -12.93 28.23
N ILE A 186 3.43 -13.01 29.42
CA ILE A 186 2.20 -12.27 29.76
C ILE A 186 2.42 -10.77 29.66
N ARG A 187 3.60 -10.26 30.02
CA ARG A 187 3.90 -8.82 29.95
C ARG A 187 3.97 -8.31 28.52
N LYS A 188 4.36 -9.15 27.56
CA LYS A 188 4.41 -8.82 26.14
C LYS A 188 3.07 -9.02 25.43
N TYR A 189 2.38 -10.13 25.66
CA TYR A 189 1.27 -10.56 24.82
C TYR A 189 -0.13 -10.29 25.40
N VAL A 190 -0.23 -9.91 26.67
CA VAL A 190 -1.52 -9.62 27.31
C VAL A 190 -1.59 -8.12 27.65
N MET A 191 -2.32 -7.35 26.84
CA MET A 191 -2.41 -5.89 26.97
C MET A 191 -3.40 -5.47 28.06
N THR A 192 -3.13 -5.86 29.32
CA THR A 192 -3.74 -5.19 30.46
C THR A 192 -3.25 -3.73 30.53
N PRO A 193 -3.98 -2.80 31.14
CA PRO A 193 -3.54 -1.42 31.26
C PRO A 193 -2.10 -1.26 31.80
N ALA A 194 -1.73 -2.05 32.79
CA ALA A 194 -0.38 -2.02 33.37
C ALA A 194 0.71 -2.47 32.37
N ASN A 195 0.41 -3.54 31.60
CA ASN A 195 1.33 -4.02 30.58
C ASN A 195 1.41 -3.04 29.39
N ALA A 196 0.29 -2.46 28.98
CA ALA A 196 0.25 -1.45 27.92
C ALA A 196 1.08 -0.21 28.28
N ILE A 197 0.96 0.29 29.51
CA ILE A 197 1.79 1.40 30.04
C ILE A 197 3.28 1.04 29.95
N ALA A 198 3.67 -0.17 30.33
CA ALA A 198 5.06 -0.63 30.26
C ALA A 198 5.56 -0.83 28.82
N ARG A 199 4.68 -1.19 27.89
CA ARG A 199 5.01 -1.37 26.45
C ARG A 199 5.10 -0.07 25.69
N HIS A 200 4.38 0.99 26.08
CA HIS A 200 4.36 2.25 25.35
C HIS A 200 5.75 2.87 25.10
N PRO A 201 6.65 2.98 26.10
CA PRO A 201 8.01 3.44 25.87
C PRO A 201 8.77 2.62 24.81
N PHE A 202 8.58 1.30 24.82
CA PHE A 202 9.16 0.42 23.80
C PHE A 202 8.64 0.74 22.38
N VAL A 203 7.34 1.02 22.24
CA VAL A 203 6.75 1.41 20.95
C VAL A 203 7.35 2.73 20.44
N GLU A 204 7.57 3.71 21.32
CA GLU A 204 8.18 4.99 20.96
C GLU A 204 9.66 4.82 20.57
N GLU A 205 10.44 4.07 21.36
CA GLU A 205 11.83 3.75 21.03
C GLU A 205 11.95 3.00 19.69
N ARG A 206 11.10 2.01 19.46
CA ARG A 206 11.03 1.29 18.20
C ARG A 206 10.72 2.23 17.02
N THR A 207 9.79 3.18 17.20
CA THR A 207 9.45 4.16 16.18
C THR A 207 10.64 5.04 15.84
N ALA A 208 11.41 5.47 16.82
CA ALA A 208 12.64 6.23 16.60
C ALA A 208 13.72 5.40 15.86
N ARG A 209 13.89 4.13 16.22
CA ARG A 209 14.80 3.22 15.52
C ARG A 209 14.38 2.96 14.07
N LEU A 210 13.08 2.82 13.80
CA LEU A 210 12.53 2.69 12.45
C LEU A 210 12.76 3.96 11.63
N ALA A 211 12.66 5.16 12.24
CA ALA A 211 12.98 6.41 11.56
C ALA A 211 14.46 6.49 11.17
N GLU A 212 15.36 6.04 12.04
CA GLU A 212 16.80 5.98 11.69
C GLU A 212 17.07 4.91 10.61
N PHE A 213 16.43 3.76 10.69
CA PHE A 213 16.49 2.73 9.64
C PHE A 213 16.01 3.26 8.28
N SER A 214 14.92 4.02 8.26
CA SER A 214 14.36 4.61 7.03
C SER A 214 15.36 5.54 6.32
N ASN A 215 16.23 6.24 7.06
CA ASN A 215 17.25 7.14 6.49
C ASN A 215 18.32 6.39 5.67
N THR A 216 18.58 5.13 5.98
CA THR A 216 19.67 4.35 5.38
C THR A 216 19.19 3.15 4.58
N SER A 217 17.90 2.87 4.63
CA SER A 217 17.28 1.73 3.95
C SER A 217 17.38 1.86 2.44
N SER A 218 17.77 0.78 1.77
CA SER A 218 17.78 0.68 0.31
C SER A 218 16.38 0.70 -0.33
N LEU A 219 15.32 0.64 0.48
CA LEU A 219 13.95 0.83 0.03
C LEU A 219 13.70 2.27 -0.45
N ASN A 220 14.43 3.23 0.13
CA ASN A 220 14.45 4.62 -0.28
C ASN A 220 15.68 4.87 -1.15
N ARG A 221 15.51 5.49 -2.31
CA ARG A 221 16.63 5.74 -3.21
C ARG A 221 16.60 7.14 -3.81
N VAL A 222 17.79 7.69 -4.00
CA VAL A 222 18.00 8.96 -4.70
C VAL A 222 18.52 8.66 -6.10
N GLU A 223 17.79 9.12 -7.10
CA GLU A 223 18.24 9.13 -8.50
C GLU A 223 18.66 10.55 -8.84
N LYS A 224 19.92 10.73 -9.22
CA LYS A 224 20.46 12.06 -9.54
C LYS A 224 20.04 12.45 -10.95
N GLY A 225 19.55 13.68 -11.12
CA GLY A 225 19.23 14.29 -12.40
C GLY A 225 20.25 15.37 -12.77
N SER A 226 20.15 15.86 -14.01
CA SER A 226 21.03 16.91 -14.54
C SER A 226 20.66 18.32 -14.06
N GLU A 227 19.40 18.56 -13.73
CA GLU A 227 18.88 19.86 -13.32
C GLU A 227 18.83 20.03 -11.78
N PRO A 228 18.91 21.26 -11.26
CA PRO A 228 18.79 21.55 -9.84
C PRO A 228 17.32 21.48 -9.37
N ILE A 229 16.57 20.50 -9.87
CA ILE A 229 15.17 20.25 -9.57
C ILE A 229 15.07 18.89 -8.89
N GLY A 230 14.31 18.83 -7.80
CA GLY A 230 14.05 17.61 -7.05
C GLY A 230 12.57 17.24 -7.00
N ILE A 231 12.28 15.97 -7.13
CA ILE A 231 10.93 15.43 -6.95
C ILE A 231 10.98 14.32 -5.91
N ILE A 232 10.18 14.46 -4.85
CA ILE A 232 9.97 13.44 -3.82
C ILE A 232 8.67 12.73 -4.17
N THR A 233 8.69 11.41 -4.22
CA THR A 233 7.53 10.62 -4.67
C THR A 233 7.58 9.18 -4.14
N SER A 234 6.44 8.49 -4.21
CA SER A 234 6.29 7.08 -3.84
C SER A 234 5.27 6.39 -4.75
N SER A 235 5.11 5.08 -4.60
CA SER A 235 4.08 4.28 -5.26
C SER A 235 4.02 4.53 -6.79
N THR A 236 2.83 4.53 -7.37
CA THR A 236 2.58 4.72 -8.81
C THR A 236 3.09 6.07 -9.31
N SER A 237 3.01 7.11 -8.49
CA SER A 237 3.44 8.47 -8.86
C SER A 237 4.91 8.52 -9.29
N TYR A 238 5.76 7.63 -8.73
CA TYR A 238 7.16 7.50 -9.20
C TYR A 238 7.24 7.12 -10.68
N GLN A 239 6.43 6.18 -11.14
CA GLN A 239 6.45 5.74 -12.54
C GLN A 239 6.05 6.88 -13.48
N TYR A 240 5.06 7.67 -13.11
CA TYR A 240 4.64 8.82 -13.91
C TYR A 240 5.72 9.91 -13.97
N VAL A 241 6.36 10.21 -12.84
CA VAL A 241 7.48 11.16 -12.79
C VAL A 241 8.65 10.69 -13.64
N LYS A 242 8.99 9.40 -13.53
CA LYS A 242 10.10 8.82 -14.31
C LYS A 242 9.85 8.83 -15.82
N GLU A 243 8.61 8.54 -16.22
CA GLU A 243 8.19 8.60 -17.63
C GLU A 243 8.30 10.04 -18.21
N ILE A 244 7.86 11.03 -17.42
CA ILE A 244 7.86 12.43 -17.87
C ILE A 244 9.28 12.99 -17.96
N PHE A 245 10.09 12.79 -16.93
CA PHE A 245 11.34 13.51 -16.75
C PHE A 245 12.60 12.68 -17.07
N GLY A 246 12.52 11.34 -17.05
CA GLY A 246 13.69 10.47 -17.22
C GLY A 246 14.77 10.79 -16.17
N ASP A 247 15.97 11.15 -16.65
CA ASP A 247 17.13 11.49 -15.81
C ASP A 247 17.40 13.01 -15.76
N ARG A 248 16.43 13.84 -16.17
CA ARG A 248 16.57 15.30 -16.19
C ARG A 248 16.42 15.93 -14.81
N VAL A 249 15.58 15.38 -13.95
CA VAL A 249 15.38 15.84 -12.58
C VAL A 249 15.88 14.81 -11.57
N SER A 250 16.30 15.27 -10.40
CA SER A 250 16.62 14.34 -9.32
C SER A 250 15.33 13.81 -8.68
N ILE A 251 15.27 12.51 -8.41
CA ILE A 251 14.10 11.87 -7.79
C ILE A 251 14.51 11.23 -6.48
N LEU A 252 13.82 11.58 -5.39
CA LEU A 252 13.84 10.80 -4.16
C LEU A 252 12.61 9.89 -4.18
N LYS A 253 12.83 8.61 -4.52
CA LYS A 253 11.80 7.58 -4.47
C LYS A 253 11.74 6.98 -3.09
N LEU A 254 10.62 7.16 -2.41
CA LEU A 254 10.34 6.57 -1.11
C LEU A 254 9.67 5.20 -1.30
N GLY A 255 10.30 4.17 -0.76
CA GLY A 255 9.71 2.84 -0.63
C GLY A 255 9.18 2.59 0.77
N MET A 256 9.79 3.24 1.78
CA MET A 256 9.28 3.29 3.14
C MET A 256 8.72 4.67 3.41
N VAL A 257 7.40 4.75 3.60
CA VAL A 257 6.65 6.00 3.76
C VAL A 257 6.19 6.27 5.19
N ASN A 258 6.38 5.31 6.07
CA ASN A 258 6.23 5.48 7.52
C ASN A 258 7.21 4.58 8.28
N PRO A 259 8.04 5.15 9.17
CA PRO A 259 8.37 6.57 9.30
C PRO A 259 9.10 7.12 8.07
N LEU A 260 8.85 8.40 7.76
CA LEU A 260 9.56 9.09 6.69
C LEU A 260 11.03 9.36 7.05
N PRO A 261 11.98 9.31 6.08
CA PRO A 261 13.42 9.45 6.31
C PRO A 261 13.83 10.93 6.44
N GLU A 262 13.75 11.49 7.64
CA GLU A 262 14.00 12.92 7.91
C GLU A 262 15.34 13.41 7.36
N LYS A 263 16.44 12.74 7.70
CA LYS A 263 17.79 13.16 7.26
C LYS A 263 17.92 13.10 5.74
N LEU A 264 17.40 12.04 5.13
CA LEU A 264 17.46 11.86 3.68
C LEU A 264 16.64 12.95 2.96
N LEU A 265 15.48 13.33 3.49
CA LEU A 265 14.65 14.42 2.97
C LEU A 265 15.38 15.77 3.07
N LEU A 266 15.95 16.08 4.23
CA LEU A 266 16.73 17.30 4.46
C LEU A 266 17.96 17.37 3.54
N ASP A 267 18.70 16.27 3.40
CA ASP A 267 19.88 16.20 2.55
C ASP A 267 19.52 16.32 1.06
N PHE A 268 18.44 15.67 0.64
CA PHE A 268 17.95 15.78 -0.72
C PHE A 268 17.52 17.20 -1.11
N ALA A 269 16.96 17.93 -0.15
CA ALA A 269 16.44 19.28 -0.38
C ALA A 269 17.55 20.35 -0.53
N LYS A 270 18.75 20.16 0.07
CA LYS A 270 19.79 21.21 0.22
C LYS A 270 20.25 21.88 -1.07
N GLU A 271 20.30 21.14 -2.17
CA GLU A 271 20.87 21.62 -3.44
C GLU A 271 19.81 21.83 -4.52
N LYS A 272 18.54 21.93 -4.15
CA LYS A 272 17.46 22.06 -5.12
C LYS A 272 16.90 23.48 -5.14
N GLU A 273 16.85 24.06 -6.33
CA GLU A 273 16.20 25.36 -6.57
C GLU A 273 14.68 25.24 -6.60
N LEU A 274 14.17 24.09 -7.06
CA LEU A 274 12.75 23.75 -7.08
C LEU A 274 12.58 22.35 -6.53
N LEU A 275 11.71 22.20 -5.56
CA LEU A 275 11.39 20.91 -4.94
C LEU A 275 9.88 20.65 -4.99
N LEU A 276 9.52 19.48 -5.47
CA LEU A 276 8.14 19.04 -5.63
C LEU A 276 7.90 17.78 -4.83
N VAL A 277 6.68 17.63 -4.31
CA VAL A 277 6.16 16.37 -3.82
C VAL A 277 5.04 15.91 -4.76
N VAL A 278 5.21 14.72 -5.34
CA VAL A 278 4.21 14.11 -6.23
C VAL A 278 3.68 12.87 -5.54
N GLU A 279 2.50 12.99 -4.95
CA GLU A 279 1.80 11.92 -4.24
C GLU A 279 0.29 11.97 -4.50
N GLU A 280 -0.34 10.81 -4.64
CA GLU A 280 -1.80 10.68 -4.72
C GLU A 280 -2.42 10.71 -3.34
N LEU A 281 -3.73 10.95 -3.27
CA LEU A 281 -4.53 11.09 -2.05
C LEU A 281 -4.08 12.29 -1.18
N ASP A 282 -3.93 12.09 0.13
CA ASP A 282 -3.63 13.17 1.07
C ASP A 282 -2.17 13.65 1.00
N PRO A 283 -1.89 14.91 1.38
CA PRO A 283 -0.52 15.46 1.36
C PRO A 283 0.30 15.01 2.56
N VAL A 284 0.55 13.70 2.71
CA VAL A 284 1.27 13.13 3.87
C VAL A 284 2.76 13.46 3.80
N ILE A 285 3.40 13.18 2.64
CA ILE A 285 4.83 13.47 2.44
C ILE A 285 5.06 14.98 2.39
N GLU A 286 4.21 15.72 1.68
CA GLU A 286 4.26 17.17 1.59
C GLU A 286 4.17 17.83 2.96
N THR A 287 3.18 17.42 3.77
CA THR A 287 2.98 17.95 5.12
C THR A 287 4.18 17.68 6.02
N TYR A 288 4.77 16.49 5.93
CA TYR A 288 5.97 16.15 6.68
C TYR A 288 7.17 16.99 6.23
N CYS A 289 7.42 17.17 4.93
CA CYS A 289 8.47 18.03 4.41
C CYS A 289 8.30 19.47 4.93
N LYS A 290 7.09 20.01 4.87
CA LYS A 290 6.80 21.35 5.39
C LYS A 290 7.02 21.47 6.90
N SER A 291 6.73 20.42 7.67
CA SER A 291 6.99 20.40 9.11
C SER A 291 8.49 20.46 9.47
N LEU A 292 9.34 19.98 8.55
CA LEU A 292 10.80 20.06 8.65
C LEU A 292 11.37 21.41 8.18
N GLY A 293 10.52 22.35 7.76
CA GLY A 293 10.93 23.63 7.18
C GLY A 293 11.40 23.54 5.72
N ILE A 294 11.17 22.42 5.04
CA ILE A 294 11.51 22.25 3.63
C ILE A 294 10.43 22.94 2.78
N SER A 295 10.82 23.87 1.92
CA SER A 295 9.92 24.52 0.97
C SER A 295 9.66 23.59 -0.20
N VAL A 296 8.44 23.07 -0.31
CA VAL A 296 8.00 22.17 -1.37
C VAL A 296 6.67 22.62 -1.95
N HIS A 297 6.47 22.34 -3.23
CA HIS A 297 5.18 22.39 -3.90
C HIS A 297 4.59 20.99 -4.05
N GLY A 298 3.30 20.85 -3.93
CA GLY A 298 2.58 19.58 -4.05
C GLY A 298 1.12 19.82 -4.38
N LYS A 299 0.22 19.75 -3.41
CA LYS A 299 -1.23 19.93 -3.61
C LYS A 299 -1.66 21.38 -3.89
N ASP A 300 -0.78 22.33 -3.75
CA ASP A 300 -0.98 23.69 -4.29
C ASP A 300 -0.98 23.74 -5.83
N VAL A 301 -0.39 22.74 -6.47
CA VAL A 301 -0.32 22.58 -7.94
C VAL A 301 -1.08 21.36 -8.43
N LEU A 302 -0.99 20.26 -7.70
CA LEU A 302 -1.57 18.96 -8.05
C LEU A 302 -2.95 18.77 -7.40
N PRO A 303 -3.91 18.11 -8.07
CA PRO A 303 -5.25 17.94 -7.52
C PRO A 303 -5.27 17.03 -6.29
N MET A 304 -6.25 17.28 -5.40
CA MET A 304 -6.53 16.42 -4.25
C MET A 304 -7.34 15.19 -4.61
N THR A 305 -8.05 15.21 -5.72
CA THR A 305 -8.99 14.17 -6.13
C THR A 305 -8.60 13.58 -7.47
N GLY A 306 -8.98 12.34 -7.67
CA GLY A 306 -8.72 11.59 -8.90
C GLY A 306 -7.36 10.92 -8.90
N GLU A 307 -7.18 10.05 -9.87
CA GLU A 307 -5.93 9.33 -10.10
C GLU A 307 -4.97 10.18 -10.95
N PHE A 308 -3.69 10.08 -10.66
CA PHE A 308 -2.67 10.76 -11.47
C PHE A 308 -2.40 9.99 -12.77
N SER A 309 -1.88 10.72 -13.74
CA SER A 309 -1.36 10.20 -14.98
C SER A 309 -0.22 11.08 -15.49
N GLN A 310 0.56 10.57 -16.42
CA GLN A 310 1.63 11.35 -17.08
C GLN A 310 1.08 12.64 -17.68
N ASN A 311 -0.05 12.56 -18.40
CA ASN A 311 -0.66 13.72 -19.05
C ASN A 311 -1.11 14.77 -18.04
N LEU A 312 -1.78 14.35 -16.96
CA LEU A 312 -2.22 15.26 -15.90
C LEU A 312 -1.03 15.96 -15.24
N LEU A 313 -0.01 15.20 -14.84
CA LEU A 313 1.19 15.76 -14.21
C LEU A 313 1.91 16.71 -15.16
N ALA A 314 2.10 16.33 -16.42
CA ALA A 314 2.75 17.18 -17.40
C ALA A 314 1.99 18.49 -17.63
N GLU A 315 0.67 18.44 -17.77
CA GLU A 315 -0.18 19.62 -17.91
C GLU A 315 -0.05 20.56 -16.70
N LYS A 316 -0.24 20.02 -15.49
CA LYS A 316 -0.24 20.83 -14.26
C LYS A 316 1.14 21.43 -13.98
N LEU A 317 2.19 20.62 -14.09
CA LEU A 317 3.55 21.05 -13.80
C LEU A 317 4.08 22.04 -14.85
N SER A 318 3.80 21.84 -16.15
CA SER A 318 4.17 22.81 -17.20
C SER A 318 3.49 24.15 -17.01
N LYS A 319 2.22 24.15 -16.60
CA LYS A 319 1.45 25.37 -16.36
C LYS A 319 1.96 26.15 -15.14
N ALA A 320 2.35 25.44 -14.09
CA ALA A 320 2.80 26.06 -12.84
C ALA A 320 4.27 26.55 -12.90
N PHE A 321 5.12 25.82 -13.62
CA PHE A 321 6.57 26.04 -13.61
C PHE A 321 7.13 26.10 -15.04
N PRO A 322 7.47 27.29 -15.56
CA PRO A 322 8.05 27.42 -16.92
C PRO A 322 9.32 26.59 -17.14
N LYS A 323 10.20 26.47 -16.13
CA LYS A 323 11.39 25.60 -16.21
C LYS A 323 11.03 24.13 -16.48
N LEU A 324 9.92 23.63 -15.90
CA LEU A 324 9.48 22.26 -16.12
C LEU A 324 8.85 22.08 -17.50
N ALA A 325 8.17 23.10 -18.04
CA ALA A 325 7.61 23.05 -19.38
C ALA A 325 8.67 22.79 -20.46
N GLU A 326 9.88 23.33 -20.28
CA GLU A 326 11.02 23.12 -21.19
C GLU A 326 11.58 21.68 -21.09
N LEU A 327 11.50 21.08 -19.90
CA LEU A 327 11.98 19.72 -19.64
C LEU A 327 10.96 18.65 -20.04
N ILE A 328 9.68 18.97 -19.95
CA ILE A 328 8.60 18.06 -20.31
C ILE A 328 8.54 17.99 -21.84
N GLY A 329 9.01 16.90 -22.41
CA GLY A 329 8.90 16.67 -23.86
C GLY A 329 7.44 16.52 -24.29
N THR A 330 7.23 16.36 -25.60
CA THR A 330 5.88 16.09 -26.13
C THR A 330 5.38 14.75 -25.61
N ILE A 331 4.39 14.80 -24.75
CA ILE A 331 3.70 13.59 -24.30
C ILE A 331 2.70 13.21 -25.41
N PRO A 332 2.74 11.96 -25.90
CA PRO A 332 1.80 11.53 -26.93
C PRO A 332 0.36 11.71 -26.42
N SER A 333 -0.41 12.56 -27.09
CA SER A 333 -1.84 12.60 -26.84
C SER A 333 -2.46 11.29 -27.30
N GLY A 334 -3.30 10.69 -26.46
CA GLY A 334 -4.08 9.52 -26.87
C GLY A 334 -4.87 9.80 -28.15
N ARG A 335 -5.04 8.78 -29.00
CA ARG A 335 -5.88 8.90 -30.21
C ARG A 335 -7.29 9.30 -29.77
N LYS A 336 -7.79 10.42 -30.28
CA LYS A 336 -9.20 10.73 -30.17
C LYS A 336 -9.99 9.68 -30.94
N LEU A 337 -10.92 9.03 -30.26
CA LEU A 337 -11.87 8.15 -30.92
C LEU A 337 -12.96 9.01 -31.56
N ASP A 338 -13.29 8.69 -32.80
CA ASP A 338 -14.40 9.37 -33.52
C ASP A 338 -15.77 8.89 -33.08
N GLU A 339 -15.79 7.80 -32.26
CA GLU A 339 -17.02 7.20 -31.74
C GLU A 339 -17.11 7.42 -30.22
N GLU A 340 -18.32 7.72 -29.75
CA GLU A 340 -18.62 7.79 -28.33
C GLU A 340 -18.60 6.40 -27.72
N ILE A 341 -17.68 6.17 -26.78
CA ILE A 341 -17.62 4.89 -26.06
C ILE A 341 -18.79 4.84 -25.08
N PRO A 342 -19.70 3.86 -25.18
CA PRO A 342 -20.80 3.74 -24.23
C PRO A 342 -20.28 3.52 -22.81
N GLY A 343 -20.94 4.16 -21.83
CA GLY A 343 -20.66 3.96 -20.43
C GLY A 343 -20.76 2.47 -20.06
N ARG A 344 -19.84 2.01 -19.20
CA ARG A 344 -19.81 0.62 -18.70
C ARG A 344 -19.95 0.61 -17.18
N PRO A 345 -21.18 0.89 -16.67
CA PRO A 345 -21.40 0.80 -15.22
C PRO A 345 -21.18 -0.63 -14.74
N PRO A 346 -20.85 -0.85 -13.47
CA PRO A 346 -20.82 -2.17 -12.91
C PRO A 346 -22.16 -2.90 -13.11
N VAL A 347 -22.09 -4.15 -13.57
CA VAL A 347 -23.28 -4.98 -13.80
C VAL A 347 -23.11 -6.32 -13.10
N MET A 348 -24.23 -6.99 -12.83
CA MET A 348 -24.20 -8.34 -12.29
C MET A 348 -23.64 -9.32 -13.32
N CYS A 349 -22.87 -10.29 -12.85
CA CYS A 349 -22.28 -11.32 -13.71
C CYS A 349 -23.34 -12.16 -14.41
N ALA A 350 -23.02 -12.68 -15.59
CA ALA A 350 -23.85 -13.69 -16.27
C ALA A 350 -24.02 -14.92 -15.36
N GLY A 351 -25.25 -15.36 -15.14
CA GLY A 351 -25.56 -16.48 -14.25
C GLY A 351 -25.50 -16.14 -12.74
N CYS A 352 -25.43 -14.86 -12.40
CA CYS A 352 -25.44 -14.41 -11.00
C CYS A 352 -26.68 -14.91 -10.24
N PRO A 353 -26.56 -15.42 -9.01
CA PRO A 353 -27.70 -15.89 -8.22
C PRO A 353 -28.56 -14.76 -7.63
N HIS A 354 -28.01 -13.53 -7.50
CA HIS A 354 -28.68 -12.40 -6.85
C HIS A 354 -29.97 -11.91 -7.57
N PRO A 355 -30.06 -11.84 -8.92
CA PRO A 355 -31.25 -11.32 -9.60
C PRO A 355 -32.55 -12.03 -9.22
N GLY A 356 -32.52 -13.34 -8.97
CA GLY A 356 -33.69 -14.11 -8.52
C GLY A 356 -34.21 -13.64 -7.16
N LEU A 357 -33.30 -13.37 -6.22
CA LEU A 357 -33.63 -12.82 -4.92
C LEU A 357 -34.17 -11.39 -5.03
N PHE A 358 -33.50 -10.53 -5.80
CA PHE A 358 -33.91 -9.12 -5.97
C PHE A 358 -35.28 -9.01 -6.64
N TYR A 359 -35.54 -9.84 -7.66
CA TYR A 359 -36.87 -9.91 -8.28
C TYR A 359 -37.95 -10.28 -7.26
N THR A 360 -37.69 -11.30 -6.42
CA THR A 360 -38.63 -11.72 -5.40
C THR A 360 -38.91 -10.64 -4.37
N LEU A 361 -37.87 -9.97 -3.88
CA LEU A 361 -37.97 -8.87 -2.91
C LEU A 361 -38.76 -7.69 -3.50
N SER A 362 -38.44 -7.28 -4.73
CA SER A 362 -39.13 -6.22 -5.45
C SER A 362 -40.62 -6.54 -5.66
N LYS A 363 -40.93 -7.77 -6.11
CA LYS A 363 -42.30 -8.20 -6.32
C LYS A 363 -43.15 -8.21 -5.04
N ASN A 364 -42.51 -8.49 -3.88
CA ASN A 364 -43.17 -8.47 -2.59
C ASN A 364 -43.14 -7.08 -1.93
N LYS A 365 -42.60 -6.06 -2.60
CA LYS A 365 -42.48 -4.67 -2.10
C LYS A 365 -41.82 -4.59 -0.73
N CYS A 366 -40.79 -5.41 -0.51
CA CYS A 366 -40.01 -5.41 0.72
C CYS A 366 -39.16 -4.15 0.83
N THR A 367 -39.01 -3.61 2.04
CA THR A 367 -37.93 -2.69 2.36
C THR A 367 -36.68 -3.52 2.67
N VAL A 368 -35.62 -3.31 1.90
CA VAL A 368 -34.40 -4.11 1.99
C VAL A 368 -33.27 -3.27 2.55
N LEU A 369 -32.65 -3.75 3.62
CA LEU A 369 -31.38 -3.24 4.12
C LEU A 369 -30.30 -4.18 3.65
N GLY A 370 -29.48 -3.70 2.71
CA GLY A 370 -28.43 -4.48 2.07
C GLY A 370 -27.04 -3.99 2.45
N ASP A 371 -26.06 -4.84 2.16
CA ASP A 371 -24.65 -4.54 2.30
C ASP A 371 -24.13 -3.82 1.05
N ILE A 372 -22.91 -3.23 1.13
CA ILE A 372 -22.20 -2.68 -0.02
C ILE A 372 -21.52 -3.84 -0.79
N GLY A 373 -21.51 -3.75 -2.11
CA GLY A 373 -21.01 -4.78 -2.99
C GLY A 373 -22.04 -5.15 -4.04
N CYS A 374 -22.18 -6.44 -4.40
CA CYS A 374 -23.16 -6.88 -5.41
C CYS A 374 -24.62 -6.58 -5.02
N TYR A 375 -24.92 -6.48 -3.72
CA TYR A 375 -26.24 -6.08 -3.23
C TYR A 375 -26.62 -4.65 -3.62
N THR A 376 -25.63 -3.76 -3.68
CA THR A 376 -25.84 -2.37 -4.11
C THR A 376 -26.27 -2.27 -5.55
N LEU A 377 -25.81 -3.19 -6.42
CA LEU A 377 -26.22 -3.26 -7.83
C LEU A 377 -27.71 -3.63 -8.01
N GLY A 378 -28.31 -4.21 -6.98
CA GLY A 378 -29.75 -4.49 -6.96
C GLY A 378 -30.62 -3.28 -6.61
N ALA A 379 -30.04 -2.19 -6.13
CA ALA A 379 -30.73 -0.94 -5.83
C ALA A 379 -30.76 0.00 -7.05
N ALA A 380 -29.88 -0.17 -8.02
CA ALA A 380 -29.78 0.58 -9.27
C ALA A 380 -30.62 -0.07 -10.38
#